data_0f476b3479f20b3260dd15cc2e64f962
#
_entry.id   0f476b3479f20b3260dd15cc2e64f962
#
_cell.length_a   1.000
_cell.length_b   1.000
_cell.length_c   1.000
_cell.angle_alpha   90.00
_cell.angle_beta   90.00
_cell.angle_gamma   90.00
#
_symmetry.space_group_name_H-M   'P 1'
#
loop_
_entity.id
_entity.type
_entity.pdbx_description
1 polymer ?
#
loop_
_entity_poly.entity_id
_entity_poly.type
_entity_poly.pdbx_seq_one_letter_code
_entity_poly.pdbx_strand_id
1 'polypeptide(L)'
;MSMPYLQQARIARGLSLEDLAGIIGNAVSRQTLKNYEAGITRPRATILNLLAKALQVSTADLLRGPDFRCEHIAYRKKARLPKKEAASIEAQVIQEVNRRCWVQSRCLPGQRIEPVRGRFKNLTADNLELETVKLRKDWGLGISPIRNLVDELEGHSVHVITLTTHEDFDGLSSVAVDSQGQPYAYSVAVKKETSMERQRFSMAHELGHILFDSADEPAAHAFAGAFLAPQEELKKMLGDKRNRIKKEEWLALKQYFGMSMQALIRRAKDCGIIQEDSYRFWNTVLHRKKEENDTPKCEVSTWMLRTVMRGYAEGVFSKLKAEELLGKQIHGESLEMKARQDIRQMSPDERRQLMAKQAVLAVEDYSSPEFNESAEPGEVLDDYA
;
A
#
# COMPACT_ATOMS: atom_id res chain seq x y z
N MET A 1 28.25 5.40 -18.37
CA MET A 1 26.95 4.92 -17.80
C MET A 1 26.16 6.14 -17.40
N SER A 2 24.92 6.27 -17.91
CA SER A 2 23.99 7.33 -17.52
C SER A 2 23.65 7.20 -16.03
N MET A 3 23.26 8.30 -15.39
CA MET A 3 22.73 8.32 -14.03
C MET A 3 21.20 8.61 -14.07
N PRO A 4 20.40 7.73 -14.64
CA PRO A 4 18.95 7.97 -14.81
C PRO A 4 18.24 8.11 -13.46
N TYR A 5 18.79 7.51 -12.40
CA TYR A 5 18.26 7.64 -11.07
C TYR A 5 18.44 9.04 -10.47
N LEU A 6 19.51 9.75 -10.83
CA LEU A 6 19.70 11.17 -10.46
C LEU A 6 18.56 12.03 -10.99
N GLN A 7 18.22 11.87 -12.28
CA GLN A 7 17.10 12.57 -12.91
C GLN A 7 15.76 12.22 -12.24
N GLN A 8 15.49 10.93 -12.02
CA GLN A 8 14.28 10.48 -11.35
C GLN A 8 14.15 11.06 -9.93
N ALA A 9 15.22 11.01 -9.13
CA ALA A 9 15.22 11.54 -7.78
C ALA A 9 14.98 13.05 -7.73
N ARG A 10 15.51 13.80 -8.72
CA ARG A 10 15.25 15.24 -8.86
C ARG A 10 13.79 15.51 -9.25
N ILE A 11 13.28 14.81 -10.26
CA ILE A 11 11.90 14.97 -10.74
C ILE A 11 10.90 14.58 -9.62
N ALA A 12 11.16 13.51 -8.87
CA ALA A 12 10.33 13.10 -7.74
C ALA A 12 10.15 14.20 -6.68
N ARG A 13 11.12 15.13 -6.57
CA ARG A 13 11.04 16.30 -5.69
C ARG A 13 10.51 17.56 -6.37
N GLY A 14 10.05 17.45 -7.62
CA GLY A 14 9.56 18.59 -8.40
C GLY A 14 10.63 19.63 -8.73
N LEU A 15 11.93 19.30 -8.58
CA LEU A 15 13.03 20.23 -8.77
C LEU A 15 13.40 20.38 -10.25
N SER A 16 13.63 21.61 -10.69
CA SER A 16 14.34 21.90 -11.94
C SER A 16 15.86 21.66 -11.76
N LEU A 17 16.61 21.66 -12.85
CA LEU A 17 18.08 21.59 -12.77
C LEU A 17 18.68 22.83 -12.08
N GLU A 18 18.04 24.00 -12.23
CA GLU A 18 18.41 25.24 -11.55
C GLU A 18 18.15 25.13 -10.04
N ASP A 19 16.98 24.63 -9.64
CA ASP A 19 16.64 24.45 -8.23
C ASP A 19 17.66 23.53 -7.55
N LEU A 20 17.99 22.40 -8.18
CA LEU A 20 18.98 21.47 -7.66
C LEU A 20 20.38 22.11 -7.57
N ALA A 21 20.80 22.87 -8.60
CA ALA A 21 22.07 23.61 -8.54
C ALA A 21 22.10 24.59 -7.36
N GLY A 22 21.02 25.33 -7.15
CA GLY A 22 20.87 26.26 -6.01
C GLY A 22 20.96 25.56 -4.65
N ILE A 23 20.24 24.44 -4.47
CA ILE A 23 20.22 23.66 -3.21
C ILE A 23 21.62 23.14 -2.84
N ILE A 24 22.43 22.74 -3.81
CA ILE A 24 23.81 22.31 -3.58
C ILE A 24 24.82 23.48 -3.55
N GLY A 25 24.35 24.72 -3.38
CA GLY A 25 25.18 25.90 -3.25
C GLY A 25 25.91 26.28 -4.54
N ASN A 26 25.33 25.96 -5.72
CA ASN A 26 25.92 26.18 -7.04
C ASN A 26 27.32 25.54 -7.19
N ALA A 27 27.58 24.47 -6.47
CA ALA A 27 28.85 23.73 -6.54
C ALA A 27 29.14 23.19 -7.96
N VAL A 28 28.08 23.03 -8.77
CA VAL A 28 28.17 22.73 -10.21
C VAL A 28 27.06 23.47 -10.98
N SER A 29 27.32 23.75 -12.25
CA SER A 29 26.35 24.43 -13.09
C SER A 29 25.17 23.52 -13.50
N ARG A 30 24.04 24.13 -13.92
CA ARG A 30 22.92 23.45 -14.57
C ARG A 30 23.37 22.53 -15.69
N GLN A 31 24.27 23.00 -16.55
CA GLN A 31 24.76 22.20 -17.68
C GLN A 31 25.54 20.98 -17.19
N THR A 32 26.33 21.12 -16.13
CA THR A 32 27.06 20.00 -15.51
C THR A 32 26.10 18.96 -14.93
N LEU A 33 25.03 19.38 -14.25
CA LEU A 33 24.00 18.49 -13.77
C LEU A 33 23.31 17.72 -14.91
N LYS A 34 22.97 18.42 -15.99
CA LYS A 34 22.42 17.78 -17.22
C LYS A 34 23.38 16.72 -17.78
N ASN A 35 24.67 17.01 -17.80
CA ASN A 35 25.68 16.05 -18.25
C ASN A 35 25.80 14.83 -17.33
N TYR A 36 25.63 15.02 -16.01
CA TYR A 36 25.58 13.90 -15.05
C TYR A 36 24.35 13.02 -15.29
N GLU A 37 23.17 13.62 -15.46
CA GLU A 37 21.93 12.88 -15.76
C GLU A 37 22.05 12.09 -17.06
N ALA A 38 22.65 12.70 -18.09
CA ALA A 38 22.90 12.06 -19.39
C ALA A 38 24.04 11.03 -19.36
N GLY A 39 24.83 10.99 -18.28
CA GLY A 39 25.99 10.09 -18.15
C GLY A 39 27.18 10.49 -19.00
N ILE A 40 27.23 11.73 -19.49
CA ILE A 40 28.34 12.29 -20.27
C ILE A 40 29.56 12.47 -19.34
N THR A 41 29.33 12.96 -18.13
CA THR A 41 30.38 13.13 -17.11
C THR A 41 29.92 12.50 -15.80
N ARG A 42 30.88 12.23 -14.88
CA ARG A 42 30.56 11.68 -13.55
C ARG A 42 30.86 12.70 -12.46
N PRO A 43 30.02 12.84 -11.43
CA PRO A 43 30.28 13.68 -10.29
C PRO A 43 31.46 13.11 -9.47
N ARG A 44 32.30 14.00 -8.95
CA ARG A 44 33.30 13.63 -7.91
C ARG A 44 32.58 13.28 -6.60
N ALA A 45 33.25 12.54 -5.71
CA ALA A 45 32.66 12.07 -4.45
C ALA A 45 32.03 13.20 -3.61
N THR A 46 32.66 14.36 -3.54
CA THR A 46 32.11 15.54 -2.83
C THR A 46 30.78 16.02 -3.43
N ILE A 47 30.70 16.12 -4.77
CA ILE A 47 29.46 16.51 -5.45
C ILE A 47 28.39 15.43 -5.32
N LEU A 48 28.78 14.17 -5.43
CA LEU A 48 27.86 13.03 -5.24
C LEU A 48 27.21 13.04 -3.86
N ASN A 49 27.98 13.34 -2.81
CA ASN A 49 27.45 13.48 -1.46
C ASN A 49 26.50 14.67 -1.30
N LEU A 50 26.81 15.81 -1.92
CA LEU A 50 25.90 16.96 -1.94
C LEU A 50 24.59 16.64 -2.65
N LEU A 51 24.64 15.98 -3.81
CA LEU A 51 23.48 15.54 -4.57
C LEU A 51 22.63 14.54 -3.76
N ALA A 52 23.27 13.54 -3.15
CA ALA A 52 22.60 12.55 -2.31
C ALA A 52 21.86 13.21 -1.14
N LYS A 53 22.50 14.16 -0.44
CA LYS A 53 21.90 14.93 0.64
C LYS A 53 20.74 15.80 0.16
N ALA A 54 20.93 16.54 -0.93
CA ALA A 54 19.89 17.41 -1.51
C ALA A 54 18.67 16.62 -1.97
N LEU A 55 18.89 15.43 -2.51
CA LEU A 55 17.86 14.55 -3.02
C LEU A 55 17.38 13.52 -1.98
N GLN A 56 17.90 13.54 -0.75
CA GLN A 56 17.54 12.61 0.33
C GLN A 56 17.56 11.14 -0.12
N VAL A 57 18.58 10.75 -0.85
CA VAL A 57 18.84 9.37 -1.30
C VAL A 57 20.26 8.97 -0.92
N SER A 58 20.58 7.67 -0.92
CA SER A 58 21.94 7.26 -0.68
C SER A 58 22.83 7.51 -1.91
N THR A 59 24.12 7.73 -1.69
CA THR A 59 25.11 7.82 -2.78
C THR A 59 25.19 6.51 -3.57
N ALA A 60 24.98 5.39 -2.88
CA ALA A 60 24.95 4.07 -3.51
C ALA A 60 23.77 3.94 -4.51
N ASP A 61 22.60 4.44 -4.13
CA ASP A 61 21.42 4.44 -5.01
C ASP A 61 21.64 5.29 -6.26
N LEU A 62 22.25 6.49 -6.09
CA LEU A 62 22.59 7.35 -7.23
C LEU A 62 23.54 6.70 -8.23
N LEU A 63 24.47 5.86 -7.74
CA LEU A 63 25.46 5.17 -8.57
C LEU A 63 24.94 3.90 -9.23
N ARG A 64 24.12 3.14 -8.49
CA ARG A 64 23.66 1.81 -8.92
C ARG A 64 22.44 1.88 -9.83
N GLY A 65 21.59 2.87 -9.63
CA GLY A 65 20.28 2.92 -10.26
C GLY A 65 19.26 1.97 -9.61
N PRO A 66 18.02 1.96 -10.11
CA PRO A 66 16.98 1.08 -9.58
C PRO A 66 17.23 -0.38 -9.97
N ASP A 67 17.02 -1.28 -9.02
CA ASP A 67 17.11 -2.73 -9.24
C ASP A 67 15.88 -3.28 -9.99
N PHE A 68 14.77 -2.53 -9.95
CA PHE A 68 13.49 -2.90 -10.57
C PHE A 68 13.03 -1.82 -11.55
N ARG A 69 12.50 -2.25 -12.68
CA ARG A 69 11.83 -1.34 -13.63
C ARG A 69 10.35 -1.28 -13.30
N CYS A 70 9.82 -0.07 -13.14
CA CYS A 70 8.40 0.14 -12.87
C CYS A 70 7.67 0.43 -14.19
N GLU A 71 6.66 -0.35 -14.50
CA GLU A 71 5.77 -0.19 -15.65
C GLU A 71 4.39 0.25 -15.15
N HIS A 72 3.84 1.30 -15.73
CA HIS A 72 2.50 1.76 -15.40
C HIS A 72 1.47 0.90 -16.11
N ILE A 73 0.44 0.44 -15.38
CA ILE A 73 -0.72 -0.27 -15.92
C ILE A 73 -1.82 0.75 -16.24
N ALA A 74 -2.13 1.61 -15.28
CA ALA A 74 -3.07 2.71 -15.45
C ALA A 74 -2.62 3.94 -14.68
N TYR A 75 -3.02 5.11 -15.15
CA TYR A 75 -2.78 6.38 -14.50
C TYR A 75 -4.02 7.25 -14.57
N ARG A 76 -4.76 7.31 -13.48
CA ARG A 76 -5.95 8.12 -13.36
C ARG A 76 -5.59 9.52 -12.90
N LYS A 77 -5.68 10.44 -13.82
CA LYS A 77 -5.49 11.88 -13.57
C LYS A 77 -6.59 12.68 -14.24
N LYS A 78 -7.04 13.73 -13.58
CA LYS A 78 -7.92 14.70 -14.22
C LYS A 78 -7.15 15.46 -15.30
N ALA A 79 -7.85 15.88 -16.34
CA ALA A 79 -7.25 16.63 -17.46
C ALA A 79 -6.50 17.91 -17.02
N ARG A 80 -6.80 18.43 -15.83
CA ARG A 80 -6.20 19.63 -15.26
C ARG A 80 -4.86 19.40 -14.55
N LEU A 81 -4.45 18.15 -14.29
CA LEU A 81 -3.17 17.88 -13.61
C LEU A 81 -1.99 18.42 -14.44
N PRO A 82 -1.19 19.35 -13.89
CA PRO A 82 -0.05 19.91 -14.61
C PRO A 82 0.97 18.82 -14.98
N LYS A 83 1.57 18.90 -16.16
CA LYS A 83 2.54 17.90 -16.62
C LYS A 83 3.73 17.73 -15.67
N LYS A 84 4.21 18.83 -15.06
CA LYS A 84 5.30 18.79 -14.08
C LYS A 84 4.91 17.98 -12.84
N GLU A 85 3.70 18.19 -12.32
CA GLU A 85 3.16 17.46 -11.17
C GLU A 85 2.95 15.99 -11.51
N ALA A 86 2.40 15.67 -12.68
CA ALA A 86 2.26 14.30 -13.15
C ALA A 86 3.60 13.56 -13.17
N ALA A 87 4.64 14.17 -13.76
CA ALA A 87 5.98 13.59 -13.80
C ALA A 87 6.61 13.42 -12.40
N SER A 88 6.35 14.37 -11.49
CA SER A 88 6.79 14.27 -10.08
C SER A 88 6.13 13.11 -9.36
N ILE A 89 4.81 12.94 -9.52
CA ILE A 89 4.05 11.84 -8.93
C ILE A 89 4.56 10.48 -9.44
N GLU A 90 4.71 10.35 -10.75
CA GLU A 90 5.26 9.13 -11.37
C GLU A 90 6.65 8.79 -10.81
N ALA A 91 7.54 9.78 -10.73
CA ALA A 91 8.88 9.58 -10.19
C ALA A 91 8.87 9.21 -8.69
N GLN A 92 7.97 9.77 -7.88
CA GLN A 92 7.79 9.41 -6.48
C GLN A 92 7.30 7.96 -6.34
N VAL A 93 6.32 7.55 -7.14
CA VAL A 93 5.82 6.16 -7.16
C VAL A 93 6.94 5.20 -7.52
N ILE A 94 7.69 5.47 -8.61
CA ILE A 94 8.81 4.63 -9.04
C ILE A 94 9.86 4.50 -7.92
N GLN A 95 10.19 5.60 -7.26
CA GLN A 95 11.16 5.60 -6.15
C GLN A 95 10.67 4.74 -4.97
N GLU A 96 9.41 4.91 -4.58
CA GLU A 96 8.83 4.17 -3.46
C GLU A 96 8.64 2.68 -3.77
N VAL A 97 8.21 2.33 -4.98
CA VAL A 97 8.12 0.94 -5.45
C VAL A 97 9.50 0.28 -5.41
N ASN A 98 10.53 0.92 -5.96
CA ASN A 98 11.87 0.38 -5.93
C ASN A 98 12.39 0.16 -4.51
N ARG A 99 12.14 1.11 -3.59
CA ARG A 99 12.52 1.01 -2.18
C ARG A 99 11.85 -0.20 -1.52
N ARG A 100 10.55 -0.41 -1.76
CA ARG A 100 9.79 -1.54 -1.21
C ARG A 100 10.25 -2.87 -1.81
N CYS A 101 10.41 -2.95 -3.11
CA CYS A 101 10.92 -4.16 -3.78
C CYS A 101 12.33 -4.52 -3.32
N TRP A 102 13.20 -3.52 -3.10
CA TRP A 102 14.53 -3.74 -2.54
C TRP A 102 14.47 -4.31 -1.13
N VAL A 103 13.63 -3.77 -0.25
CA VAL A 103 13.41 -4.31 1.10
C VAL A 103 12.85 -5.72 1.05
N GLN A 104 11.84 -5.95 0.19
CA GLN A 104 11.24 -7.26 -0.02
C GLN A 104 12.27 -8.30 -0.45
N SER A 105 13.14 -7.96 -1.40
CA SER A 105 14.16 -8.89 -1.92
C SER A 105 15.17 -9.31 -0.86
N ARG A 106 15.40 -8.49 0.17
CA ARG A 106 16.35 -8.75 1.26
C ARG A 106 15.73 -9.46 2.45
N CYS A 107 14.50 -9.08 2.81
CA CYS A 107 13.84 -9.60 4.01
C CYS A 107 12.93 -10.80 3.72
N LEU A 108 12.45 -10.94 2.48
CA LEU A 108 11.48 -11.95 2.08
C LEU A 108 11.92 -12.66 0.79
N PRO A 109 13.15 -13.24 0.75
CA PRO A 109 13.74 -13.81 -0.46
C PRO A 109 12.99 -15.05 -0.88
N GLY A 110 12.05 -15.20 -1.49
CA GLY A 110 11.23 -16.39 -1.86
C GLY A 110 9.76 -16.11 -1.81
N GLN A 111 9.37 -14.91 -1.39
CA GLN A 111 7.99 -14.48 -1.52
C GLN A 111 7.66 -14.40 -3.02
N ARG A 112 6.77 -15.29 -3.46
CA ARG A 112 6.29 -15.27 -4.83
C ARG A 112 5.16 -14.25 -4.94
N ILE A 113 5.17 -13.51 -6.05
CA ILE A 113 4.05 -12.63 -6.41
C ILE A 113 2.85 -13.48 -6.82
N GLU A 114 1.66 -13.14 -6.34
CA GLU A 114 0.44 -13.72 -6.89
C GLU A 114 0.21 -13.20 -8.32
N PRO A 115 -0.21 -14.07 -9.26
CA PRO A 115 -0.46 -13.67 -10.64
C PRO A 115 -1.81 -12.92 -10.74
N VAL A 116 -1.87 -11.72 -10.20
CA VAL A 116 -3.10 -10.90 -10.21
C VAL A 116 -3.30 -10.18 -11.53
N ARG A 117 -2.21 -9.79 -12.21
CA ARG A 117 -2.26 -9.03 -13.47
C ARG A 117 -2.95 -9.83 -14.58
N GLY A 118 -3.96 -9.22 -15.19
CA GLY A 118 -4.70 -9.83 -16.29
C GLY A 118 -5.50 -11.07 -15.90
N ARG A 119 -5.81 -11.25 -14.62
CA ARG A 119 -6.62 -12.38 -14.12
C ARG A 119 -8.01 -12.40 -14.75
N PHE A 120 -8.57 -11.23 -15.05
CA PHE A 120 -9.92 -11.06 -15.60
C PHE A 120 -9.90 -10.73 -17.10
N LYS A 121 -9.32 -11.61 -17.92
CA LYS A 121 -9.12 -11.35 -19.35
C LYS A 121 -10.40 -11.21 -20.20
N ASN A 122 -11.51 -11.80 -19.77
CA ASN A 122 -12.77 -11.83 -20.53
C ASN A 122 -13.93 -11.32 -19.67
N LEU A 123 -13.71 -10.20 -18.99
CA LEU A 123 -14.70 -9.63 -18.11
C LEU A 123 -15.81 -8.95 -18.91
N THR A 124 -17.06 -9.29 -18.59
CA THR A 124 -18.26 -8.62 -19.05
C THR A 124 -19.04 -8.11 -17.85
N ALA A 125 -20.00 -7.21 -18.07
CA ALA A 125 -20.87 -6.76 -16.98
C ALA A 125 -21.60 -7.92 -16.30
N ASP A 126 -21.92 -8.97 -17.05
CA ASP A 126 -22.67 -10.14 -16.55
C ASP A 126 -21.84 -11.07 -15.66
N ASN A 127 -20.52 -11.17 -15.89
CA ASN A 127 -19.65 -12.06 -15.11
C ASN A 127 -18.79 -11.34 -14.07
N LEU A 128 -18.78 -10.02 -14.03
CA LEU A 128 -17.99 -9.21 -13.12
C LEU A 128 -18.20 -9.61 -11.64
N GLU A 129 -19.46 -9.74 -11.24
CA GLU A 129 -19.82 -10.10 -9.86
C GLU A 129 -19.27 -11.47 -9.50
N LEU A 130 -19.47 -12.47 -10.38
CA LEU A 130 -18.99 -13.82 -10.16
C LEU A 130 -17.47 -13.89 -10.02
N GLU A 131 -16.74 -13.22 -10.91
CA GLU A 131 -15.28 -13.20 -10.88
C GLU A 131 -14.75 -12.44 -9.64
N THR A 132 -15.44 -11.38 -9.22
CA THR A 132 -15.10 -10.65 -8.00
C THR A 132 -15.34 -11.51 -6.75
N VAL A 133 -16.42 -12.28 -6.69
CA VAL A 133 -16.71 -13.21 -5.60
C VAL A 133 -15.65 -14.33 -5.55
N LYS A 134 -15.23 -14.87 -6.68
CA LYS A 134 -14.14 -15.85 -6.75
C LYS A 134 -12.84 -15.27 -6.22
N LEU A 135 -12.46 -14.04 -6.62
CA LEU A 135 -11.28 -13.38 -6.10
C LEU A 135 -11.35 -13.22 -4.58
N ARG A 136 -12.48 -12.74 -4.07
CA ARG A 136 -12.68 -12.57 -2.62
C ARG A 136 -12.59 -13.91 -1.88
N LYS A 137 -13.10 -14.99 -2.46
CA LYS A 137 -12.98 -16.34 -1.90
C LYS A 137 -11.51 -16.80 -1.85
N ASP A 138 -10.77 -16.60 -2.94
CA ASP A 138 -9.35 -16.98 -3.03
C ASP A 138 -8.49 -16.19 -2.04
N TRP A 139 -8.89 -14.95 -1.74
CA TRP A 139 -8.26 -14.11 -0.73
C TRP A 139 -8.80 -14.32 0.70
N GLY A 140 -9.70 -15.29 0.90
CA GLY A 140 -10.26 -15.59 2.20
C GLY A 140 -11.20 -14.51 2.78
N LEU A 141 -11.65 -13.54 1.97
CA LEU A 141 -12.45 -12.40 2.43
C LEU A 141 -13.94 -12.74 2.61
N GLY A 142 -14.45 -13.78 1.96
CA GLY A 142 -15.87 -14.09 1.95
C GLY A 142 -16.72 -12.92 1.42
N ILE A 143 -17.95 -12.79 1.91
CA ILE A 143 -18.89 -11.71 1.52
C ILE A 143 -18.88 -10.52 2.50
N SER A 144 -18.28 -10.67 3.68
CA SER A 144 -18.25 -9.64 4.73
C SER A 144 -17.41 -8.42 4.32
N PRO A 145 -17.62 -7.25 4.93
CA PRO A 145 -16.79 -6.08 4.68
C PRO A 145 -15.31 -6.33 4.97
N ILE A 146 -14.46 -5.76 4.15
CA ILE A 146 -13.01 -5.82 4.35
C ILE A 146 -12.64 -4.90 5.51
N ARG A 147 -12.00 -5.43 6.55
CA ARG A 147 -11.63 -4.65 7.75
C ARG A 147 -10.56 -3.61 7.46
N ASN A 148 -9.49 -4.04 6.81
CA ASN A 148 -8.36 -3.18 6.42
C ASN A 148 -7.94 -3.55 4.99
N LEU A 149 -8.29 -2.71 4.04
CA LEU A 149 -8.00 -2.96 2.63
C LEU A 149 -6.50 -2.87 2.32
N VAL A 150 -5.79 -1.99 3.03
CA VAL A 150 -4.33 -1.85 2.86
C VAL A 150 -3.62 -3.14 3.23
N ASP A 151 -3.95 -3.74 4.38
CA ASP A 151 -3.32 -4.99 4.83
C ASP A 151 -3.65 -6.15 3.88
N GLU A 152 -4.88 -6.22 3.36
CA GLU A 152 -5.28 -7.24 2.37
C GLU A 152 -4.50 -7.12 1.07
N LEU A 153 -4.40 -5.90 0.51
CA LEU A 153 -3.63 -5.68 -0.71
C LEU A 153 -2.16 -6.04 -0.53
N GLU A 154 -1.55 -5.60 0.58
CA GLU A 154 -0.14 -5.89 0.85
C GLU A 154 0.10 -7.37 1.17
N GLY A 155 -0.88 -8.06 1.76
CA GLY A 155 -0.87 -9.52 1.94
C GLY A 155 -0.82 -10.28 0.60
N HIS A 156 -1.40 -9.71 -0.45
CA HIS A 156 -1.46 -10.28 -1.80
C HIS A 156 -0.47 -9.64 -2.79
N SER A 157 0.68 -9.18 -2.30
CA SER A 157 1.78 -8.64 -3.12
C SER A 157 1.44 -7.36 -3.90
N VAL A 158 0.45 -6.59 -3.43
CA VAL A 158 0.09 -5.28 -3.98
C VAL A 158 0.48 -4.20 -2.99
N HIS A 159 1.61 -3.55 -3.20
CA HIS A 159 2.07 -2.45 -2.34
C HIS A 159 1.15 -1.24 -2.41
N VAL A 160 0.75 -0.72 -1.26
CA VAL A 160 -0.05 0.51 -1.17
C VAL A 160 0.86 1.70 -0.89
N ILE A 161 0.84 2.68 -1.78
CA ILE A 161 1.64 3.91 -1.70
C ILE A 161 0.68 5.10 -1.51
N THR A 162 0.85 5.82 -0.41
CA THR A 162 0.07 7.02 -0.14
C THR A 162 0.93 8.25 -0.38
N LEU A 163 0.47 9.16 -1.24
CA LEU A 163 1.19 10.37 -1.63
C LEU A 163 0.48 11.64 -1.17
N THR A 164 1.25 12.58 -0.64
CA THR A 164 0.82 13.98 -0.52
C THR A 164 1.02 14.64 -1.86
N THR A 165 -0.06 14.98 -2.56
CA THR A 165 0.02 15.36 -3.97
C THR A 165 -1.13 16.31 -4.38
N HIS A 166 -1.10 16.76 -5.63
CA HIS A 166 -2.09 17.65 -6.22
C HIS A 166 -3.53 17.11 -6.10
N GLU A 167 -4.51 17.99 -5.97
CA GLU A 167 -5.92 17.60 -5.80
C GLU A 167 -6.51 16.83 -6.99
N ASP A 168 -5.94 17.00 -8.18
CA ASP A 168 -6.37 16.36 -9.41
C ASP A 168 -5.71 14.98 -9.67
N PHE A 169 -4.92 14.46 -8.72
CA PHE A 169 -4.46 13.06 -8.72
C PHE A 169 -5.51 12.20 -8.04
N ASP A 170 -5.93 11.12 -8.68
CA ASP A 170 -6.88 10.15 -8.12
C ASP A 170 -6.23 8.81 -7.79
N GLY A 171 -5.39 8.26 -8.68
CA GLY A 171 -4.69 7.00 -8.47
C GLY A 171 -3.73 6.63 -9.59
N LEU A 172 -2.89 5.64 -9.33
CA LEU A 172 -1.97 5.06 -10.29
C LEU A 172 -1.70 3.61 -9.91
N SER A 173 -1.80 2.71 -10.87
CA SER A 173 -1.42 1.32 -10.73
C SER A 173 -0.20 0.97 -11.56
N SER A 174 0.71 0.16 -11.00
CA SER A 174 1.94 -0.23 -11.67
C SER A 174 2.40 -1.62 -11.29
N VAL A 175 3.34 -2.16 -12.09
CA VAL A 175 4.06 -3.39 -11.81
C VAL A 175 5.55 -3.11 -11.80
N ALA A 176 6.23 -3.61 -10.78
CA ALA A 176 7.68 -3.70 -10.75
C ALA A 176 8.10 -4.98 -11.45
N VAL A 177 9.03 -4.87 -12.38
CA VAL A 177 9.63 -6.02 -13.06
C VAL A 177 11.12 -6.10 -12.71
N ASP A 178 11.62 -7.31 -12.58
CA ASP A 178 13.03 -7.56 -12.31
C ASP A 178 13.92 -7.37 -13.56
N SER A 179 15.21 -7.65 -13.44
CA SER A 179 16.17 -7.57 -14.54
C SER A 179 15.88 -8.53 -15.69
N GLN A 180 15.06 -9.55 -15.46
CA GLN A 180 14.64 -10.53 -16.47
C GLN A 180 13.28 -10.19 -17.09
N GLY A 181 12.68 -9.07 -16.67
CA GLY A 181 11.37 -8.63 -17.13
C GLY A 181 10.19 -9.39 -16.48
N GLN A 182 10.46 -10.16 -15.40
CA GLN A 182 9.40 -10.86 -14.71
C GLN A 182 8.74 -9.96 -13.67
N PRO A 183 7.41 -10.04 -13.51
CA PRO A 183 6.70 -9.32 -12.46
C PRO A 183 7.26 -9.69 -11.07
N TYR A 184 7.57 -8.69 -10.27
CA TYR A 184 8.12 -8.84 -8.93
C TYR A 184 7.18 -8.34 -7.82
N ALA A 185 6.47 -7.26 -8.06
CA ALA A 185 5.44 -6.72 -7.17
C ALA A 185 4.48 -5.84 -7.95
N TYR A 186 3.24 -5.74 -7.48
CA TYR A 186 2.29 -4.73 -7.96
C TYR A 186 2.25 -3.56 -7.00
N SER A 187 1.76 -2.43 -7.47
CA SER A 187 1.50 -1.30 -6.58
C SER A 187 0.29 -0.49 -6.99
N VAL A 188 -0.38 0.05 -5.99
CA VAL A 188 -1.43 1.05 -6.13
C VAL A 188 -1.00 2.30 -5.37
N ALA A 189 -1.00 3.44 -6.04
CA ALA A 189 -0.70 4.73 -5.43
C ALA A 189 -1.98 5.55 -5.33
N VAL A 190 -2.26 6.08 -4.15
CA VAL A 190 -3.46 6.87 -3.87
C VAL A 190 -3.11 8.14 -3.09
N LYS A 191 -4.00 9.11 -3.14
CA LYS A 191 -3.85 10.37 -2.41
C LYS A 191 -3.99 10.15 -0.90
N LYS A 192 -3.11 10.78 -0.12
CA LYS A 192 -3.10 10.71 1.34
C LYS A 192 -4.21 11.57 1.96
N GLU A 193 -4.33 12.80 1.48
CA GLU A 193 -5.31 13.78 1.98
C GLU A 193 -6.67 13.57 1.33
N THR A 194 -7.39 12.55 1.79
CA THR A 194 -8.74 12.21 1.32
C THR A 194 -9.54 11.53 2.42
N SER A 195 -10.83 11.31 2.23
CA SER A 195 -11.62 10.52 3.16
C SER A 195 -11.27 9.03 3.05
N MET A 196 -11.44 8.28 4.13
CA MET A 196 -11.18 6.83 4.16
C MET A 196 -11.96 6.11 3.06
N GLU A 197 -13.24 6.45 2.88
CA GLU A 197 -14.10 5.82 1.88
C GLU A 197 -13.59 6.05 0.46
N ARG A 198 -13.11 7.26 0.18
CA ARG A 198 -12.52 7.59 -1.12
C ARG A 198 -11.18 6.88 -1.31
N GLN A 199 -10.34 6.83 -0.27
CA GLN A 199 -9.08 6.10 -0.30
C GLN A 199 -9.31 4.62 -0.63
N ARG A 200 -10.23 3.97 0.09
CA ARG A 200 -10.59 2.55 -0.14
C ARG A 200 -11.11 2.32 -1.55
N PHE A 201 -12.03 3.18 -2.00
CA PHE A 201 -12.58 3.05 -3.34
C PHE A 201 -11.49 3.23 -4.41
N SER A 202 -10.59 4.21 -4.25
CA SER A 202 -9.47 4.42 -5.17
C SER A 202 -8.52 3.21 -5.19
N MET A 203 -8.16 2.64 -4.02
CA MET A 203 -7.32 1.43 -3.97
C MET A 203 -7.97 0.24 -4.69
N ALA A 204 -9.25 -0.01 -4.45
CA ALA A 204 -9.98 -1.09 -5.12
C ALA A 204 -10.10 -0.84 -6.62
N HIS A 205 -10.28 0.41 -7.05
CA HIS A 205 -10.31 0.81 -8.45
C HIS A 205 -8.98 0.54 -9.17
N GLU A 206 -7.86 0.95 -8.54
CA GLU A 206 -6.52 0.69 -9.08
C GLU A 206 -6.18 -0.81 -9.11
N LEU A 207 -6.65 -1.58 -8.12
CA LEU A 207 -6.59 -3.05 -8.17
C LEU A 207 -7.34 -3.60 -9.39
N GLY A 208 -8.50 -3.03 -9.72
CA GLY A 208 -9.26 -3.39 -10.91
C GLY A 208 -8.43 -3.25 -12.19
N HIS A 209 -7.69 -2.15 -12.36
CA HIS A 209 -6.81 -1.96 -13.51
C HIS A 209 -5.70 -3.03 -13.59
N ILE A 210 -5.15 -3.46 -12.45
CA ILE A 210 -4.18 -4.57 -12.41
C ILE A 210 -4.83 -5.88 -12.86
N LEU A 211 -6.02 -6.19 -12.34
CA LEU A 211 -6.73 -7.43 -12.65
C LEU A 211 -7.15 -7.53 -14.11
N PHE A 212 -7.52 -6.41 -14.72
CA PHE A 212 -7.91 -6.35 -16.14
C PHE A 212 -6.72 -6.19 -17.07
N ASP A 213 -5.58 -5.77 -16.56
CA ASP A 213 -4.41 -5.33 -17.34
C ASP A 213 -4.81 -4.28 -18.40
N SER A 214 -5.64 -3.34 -17.99
CA SER A 214 -6.18 -2.32 -18.88
C SER A 214 -6.56 -1.04 -18.14
N ALA A 215 -6.71 0.05 -18.91
CA ALA A 215 -7.20 1.35 -18.42
C ALA A 215 -8.71 1.52 -18.61
N ASP A 216 -9.50 0.43 -18.56
CA ASP A 216 -10.97 0.47 -18.67
C ASP A 216 -11.57 1.03 -17.38
N GLU A 217 -11.85 2.33 -17.38
CA GLU A 217 -12.39 3.06 -16.22
C GLU A 217 -13.77 2.55 -15.76
N PRO A 218 -14.76 2.31 -16.66
CA PRO A 218 -16.04 1.73 -16.29
C PRO A 218 -15.92 0.38 -15.60
N ALA A 219 -15.11 -0.53 -16.13
CA ALA A 219 -14.90 -1.86 -15.56
C ALA A 219 -14.22 -1.79 -14.19
N ALA A 220 -13.15 -0.99 -14.05
CA ALA A 220 -12.45 -0.80 -12.78
C ALA A 220 -13.37 -0.18 -11.72
N HIS A 221 -14.21 0.76 -12.09
CA HIS A 221 -15.18 1.38 -11.19
C HIS A 221 -16.25 0.39 -10.72
N ALA A 222 -16.80 -0.42 -11.63
CA ALA A 222 -17.78 -1.46 -11.30
C ALA A 222 -17.16 -2.55 -10.40
N PHE A 223 -15.92 -2.96 -10.70
CA PHE A 223 -15.16 -3.88 -9.87
C PHE A 223 -14.95 -3.33 -8.44
N ALA A 224 -14.53 -2.08 -8.30
CA ALA A 224 -14.33 -1.48 -6.99
C ALA A 224 -15.59 -1.55 -6.12
N GLY A 225 -16.75 -1.24 -6.71
CA GLY A 225 -18.04 -1.37 -6.05
C GLY A 225 -18.36 -2.81 -5.63
N ALA A 226 -18.15 -3.78 -6.54
CA ALA A 226 -18.39 -5.20 -6.27
C ALA A 226 -17.43 -5.78 -5.24
N PHE A 227 -16.16 -5.38 -5.31
CA PHE A 227 -15.12 -5.85 -4.40
C PHE A 227 -15.32 -5.35 -2.97
N LEU A 228 -15.71 -4.10 -2.78
CA LEU A 228 -15.94 -3.51 -1.46
C LEU A 228 -17.31 -3.88 -0.87
N ALA A 229 -18.36 -3.97 -1.71
CA ALA A 229 -19.71 -4.31 -1.29
C ALA A 229 -20.30 -5.42 -2.18
N PRO A 230 -20.04 -6.70 -1.87
CA PRO A 230 -20.59 -7.83 -2.60
C PRO A 230 -22.12 -7.78 -2.67
N GLN A 231 -22.66 -8.14 -3.83
CA GLN A 231 -24.11 -8.07 -4.09
C GLN A 231 -24.92 -8.87 -3.08
N GLU A 232 -24.44 -10.06 -2.71
CA GLU A 232 -25.11 -10.95 -1.76
C GLU A 232 -25.27 -10.27 -0.39
N GLU A 233 -24.18 -9.69 0.15
CA GLU A 233 -24.23 -9.02 1.45
C GLU A 233 -25.08 -7.74 1.42
N LEU A 234 -25.00 -6.98 0.31
CA LEU A 234 -25.81 -5.79 0.14
C LEU A 234 -27.30 -6.11 0.05
N LYS A 235 -27.68 -7.18 -0.66
CA LYS A 235 -29.06 -7.68 -0.74
C LYS A 235 -29.55 -8.21 0.60
N LYS A 236 -28.72 -8.90 1.36
CA LYS A 236 -29.04 -9.36 2.70
C LYS A 236 -29.42 -8.21 3.65
N MET A 237 -28.75 -7.07 3.53
CA MET A 237 -29.01 -5.89 4.35
C MET A 237 -30.20 -5.04 3.84
N LEU A 238 -30.37 -4.88 2.54
CA LEU A 238 -31.36 -4.00 1.93
C LEU A 238 -32.61 -4.74 1.42
N GLY A 239 -32.52 -6.04 1.17
CA GLY A 239 -33.50 -6.83 0.44
C GLY A 239 -33.22 -6.84 -1.07
N ASP A 240 -33.90 -7.73 -1.81
CA ASP A 240 -33.66 -7.91 -3.26
C ASP A 240 -34.10 -6.72 -4.09
N LYS A 241 -35.22 -6.09 -3.73
CA LYS A 241 -35.78 -4.89 -4.41
C LYS A 241 -36.40 -3.95 -3.38
N ARG A 242 -35.88 -2.72 -3.31
CA ARG A 242 -36.38 -1.74 -2.34
C ARG A 242 -36.10 -0.31 -2.81
N ASN A 243 -37.16 0.48 -3.00
CA ASN A 243 -37.02 1.87 -3.48
C ASN A 243 -37.03 2.92 -2.35
N ARG A 244 -37.60 2.59 -1.19
CA ARG A 244 -37.67 3.51 -0.04
C ARG A 244 -36.65 3.12 1.02
N ILE A 245 -35.49 3.72 0.95
CA ILE A 245 -34.39 3.55 1.90
C ILE A 245 -34.18 4.89 2.59
N LYS A 246 -34.07 4.91 3.92
CA LYS A 246 -33.84 6.14 4.70
C LYS A 246 -32.36 6.53 4.69
N LYS A 247 -32.08 7.81 4.97
CA LYS A 247 -30.70 8.34 5.05
C LYS A 247 -29.88 7.60 6.11
N GLU A 248 -30.50 7.28 7.25
CA GLU A 248 -29.87 6.57 8.38
C GLU A 248 -29.41 5.17 7.98
N GLU A 249 -30.15 4.49 7.11
CA GLU A 249 -29.76 3.17 6.58
C GLU A 249 -28.54 3.30 5.65
N TRP A 250 -28.49 4.32 4.80
CA TRP A 250 -27.32 4.59 3.98
C TRP A 250 -26.09 4.95 4.82
N LEU A 251 -26.26 5.69 5.92
CA LEU A 251 -25.18 6.01 6.85
C LEU A 251 -24.66 4.75 7.56
N ALA A 252 -25.56 3.85 7.96
CA ALA A 252 -25.17 2.56 8.55
C ALA A 252 -24.37 1.70 7.55
N LEU A 253 -24.81 1.64 6.29
CA LEU A 253 -24.10 0.93 5.22
C LEU A 253 -22.74 1.58 4.91
N LYS A 254 -22.65 2.91 4.93
CA LYS A 254 -21.40 3.65 4.77
C LYS A 254 -20.37 3.22 5.82
N GLN A 255 -20.77 3.14 7.09
CA GLN A 255 -19.91 2.69 8.19
C GLN A 255 -19.55 1.20 8.05
N TYR A 256 -20.53 0.37 7.67
CA TYR A 256 -20.35 -1.07 7.54
C TYR A 256 -19.38 -1.45 6.42
N PHE A 257 -19.55 -0.91 5.21
CA PHE A 257 -18.70 -1.23 4.06
C PHE A 257 -17.45 -0.34 3.93
N GLY A 258 -17.39 0.78 4.65
CA GLY A 258 -16.32 1.78 4.48
C GLY A 258 -16.35 2.40 3.08
N MET A 259 -17.54 2.67 2.55
CA MET A 259 -17.78 3.28 1.24
C MET A 259 -18.60 4.56 1.38
N SER A 260 -18.44 5.52 0.47
CA SER A 260 -19.30 6.71 0.46
C SER A 260 -20.76 6.36 0.16
N MET A 261 -21.72 7.15 0.68
CA MET A 261 -23.13 6.98 0.35
C MET A 261 -23.37 6.99 -1.17
N GLN A 262 -22.69 7.87 -1.89
CA GLN A 262 -22.81 7.96 -3.34
C GLN A 262 -22.40 6.65 -4.04
N ALA A 263 -21.26 6.05 -3.60
CA ALA A 263 -20.80 4.78 -4.15
C ALA A 263 -21.75 3.63 -3.81
N LEU A 264 -22.31 3.60 -2.60
CA LEU A 264 -23.28 2.58 -2.19
C LEU A 264 -24.61 2.69 -2.94
N ILE A 265 -25.11 3.90 -3.14
CA ILE A 265 -26.35 4.15 -3.92
C ILE A 265 -26.14 3.71 -5.37
N ARG A 266 -24.99 4.03 -5.97
CA ARG A 266 -24.63 3.53 -7.31
C ARG A 266 -24.58 2.01 -7.33
N ARG A 267 -23.90 1.41 -6.35
CA ARG A 267 -23.78 -0.05 -6.23
C ARG A 267 -25.14 -0.72 -6.08
N ALA A 268 -26.03 -0.18 -5.24
CA ALA A 268 -27.40 -0.71 -5.08
C ALA A 268 -28.22 -0.66 -6.37
N LYS A 269 -28.02 0.38 -7.20
CA LYS A 269 -28.59 0.45 -8.54
C LYS A 269 -28.02 -0.63 -9.46
N ASP A 270 -26.70 -0.77 -9.49
CA ASP A 270 -26.02 -1.74 -10.35
C ASP A 270 -26.38 -3.19 -9.96
N CYS A 271 -26.69 -3.45 -8.69
CA CYS A 271 -27.22 -4.72 -8.19
C CYS A 271 -28.74 -4.91 -8.44
N GLY A 272 -29.44 -3.94 -9.02
CA GLY A 272 -30.88 -3.98 -9.25
C GLY A 272 -31.73 -3.89 -7.98
N ILE A 273 -31.17 -3.50 -6.84
CA ILE A 273 -31.89 -3.33 -5.57
C ILE A 273 -32.77 -2.09 -5.63
N ILE A 274 -32.26 -0.97 -6.15
CA ILE A 274 -33.02 0.27 -6.34
C ILE A 274 -33.22 0.55 -7.82
N GLN A 275 -34.33 1.21 -8.13
CA GLN A 275 -34.66 1.65 -9.50
C GLN A 275 -34.06 3.01 -9.82
N GLU A 276 -34.08 3.38 -11.11
CA GLU A 276 -33.51 4.64 -11.63
C GLU A 276 -34.05 5.87 -10.91
N ASP A 277 -35.35 5.93 -10.61
CA ASP A 277 -35.98 7.08 -9.95
C ASP A 277 -35.43 7.28 -8.52
N SER A 278 -35.25 6.18 -7.76
CA SER A 278 -34.64 6.22 -6.44
C SER A 278 -33.18 6.66 -6.51
N TYR A 279 -32.43 6.17 -7.51
CA TYR A 279 -31.05 6.58 -7.76
C TYR A 279 -30.93 8.08 -8.05
N ARG A 280 -31.77 8.62 -8.95
CA ARG A 280 -31.79 10.05 -9.29
C ARG A 280 -32.20 10.92 -8.11
N PHE A 281 -33.19 10.48 -7.32
CA PHE A 281 -33.60 11.18 -6.10
C PHE A 281 -32.41 11.34 -5.15
N TRP A 282 -31.71 10.24 -4.83
CA TRP A 282 -30.59 10.28 -3.89
C TRP A 282 -29.40 11.09 -4.40
N ASN A 283 -29.07 11.02 -5.68
CA ASN A 283 -28.05 11.89 -6.27
C ASN A 283 -28.41 13.36 -6.12
N THR A 284 -29.66 13.74 -6.33
CA THR A 284 -30.13 15.12 -6.14
C THR A 284 -30.00 15.58 -4.67
N VAL A 285 -30.32 14.67 -3.74
CA VAL A 285 -30.17 14.95 -2.29
C VAL A 285 -28.72 15.16 -1.90
N LEU A 286 -27.82 14.31 -2.37
CA LEU A 286 -26.40 14.38 -2.04
C LEU A 286 -25.69 15.58 -2.68
N HIS A 287 -26.09 16.00 -3.90
CA HIS A 287 -25.53 17.22 -4.51
C HIS A 287 -25.93 18.51 -3.76
N ARG A 288 -27.08 18.53 -3.11
CA ARG A 288 -27.55 19.71 -2.34
C ARG A 288 -26.93 19.84 -0.96
N LYS A 289 -26.54 18.73 -0.34
CA LYS A 289 -25.90 18.70 0.98
C LYS A 289 -24.58 17.96 0.84
N LYS A 290 -23.45 18.69 0.98
CA LYS A 290 -22.15 18.01 1.16
C LYS A 290 -22.27 17.03 2.32
N GLU A 291 -21.82 15.79 2.12
CA GLU A 291 -21.69 14.83 3.23
C GLU A 291 -20.88 15.46 4.36
N GLU A 292 -21.40 15.42 5.57
CA GLU A 292 -20.62 15.77 6.77
C GLU A 292 -19.47 14.77 6.88
N ASN A 293 -18.26 15.30 6.91
CA ASN A 293 -17.02 14.52 6.94
C ASN A 293 -16.68 14.07 8.36
N ASP A 294 -17.56 13.32 9.00
CA ASP A 294 -17.18 12.54 10.18
C ASP A 294 -16.63 11.19 9.70
N THR A 295 -15.47 11.25 9.03
CA THR A 295 -14.86 10.09 8.41
C THR A 295 -13.77 9.53 9.32
N PRO A 296 -13.73 8.20 9.51
CA PRO A 296 -12.62 7.54 10.17
C PRO A 296 -11.28 7.91 9.52
N LYS A 297 -10.20 7.78 10.27
CA LYS A 297 -8.85 7.99 9.73
C LYS A 297 -8.58 7.03 8.59
N CYS A 298 -7.91 7.53 7.54
CA CYS A 298 -7.44 6.69 6.43
C CYS A 298 -6.61 5.52 6.92
N GLU A 299 -6.73 4.41 6.21
CA GLU A 299 -5.88 3.24 6.42
C GLU A 299 -4.44 3.56 6.03
N VAL A 300 -3.49 3.08 6.83
CA VAL A 300 -2.07 3.37 6.66
C VAL A 300 -1.29 2.06 6.50
N SER A 301 -0.47 1.99 5.47
CA SER A 301 0.45 0.87 5.29
C SER A 301 1.42 0.74 6.46
N THR A 302 1.46 -0.42 7.06
CA THR A 302 2.45 -0.79 8.08
C THR A 302 3.50 -1.77 7.54
N TRP A 303 3.36 -2.20 6.30
CA TRP A 303 4.21 -3.22 5.67
C TRP A 303 5.70 -2.85 5.73
N MET A 304 6.02 -1.61 5.31
CA MET A 304 7.41 -1.15 5.30
C MET A 304 8.02 -1.14 6.70
N LEU A 305 7.27 -0.66 7.71
CA LEU A 305 7.70 -0.66 9.09
C LEU A 305 7.94 -2.08 9.60
N ARG A 306 6.95 -2.98 9.43
CA ARG A 306 7.04 -4.37 9.90
C ARG A 306 8.19 -5.11 9.24
N THR A 307 8.34 -4.98 7.91
CA THR A 307 9.37 -5.70 7.14
C THR A 307 10.79 -5.20 7.46
N VAL A 308 10.98 -3.89 7.56
CA VAL A 308 12.29 -3.31 7.93
C VAL A 308 12.67 -3.66 9.37
N MET A 309 11.72 -3.57 10.31
CA MET A 309 11.97 -3.94 11.71
C MET A 309 12.27 -5.43 11.86
N ARG A 310 11.60 -6.29 11.09
CA ARG A 310 11.94 -7.71 11.01
C ARG A 310 13.37 -7.90 10.47
N GLY A 311 13.71 -7.26 9.34
CA GLY A 311 15.06 -7.34 8.78
C GLY A 311 16.14 -6.81 9.72
N TYR A 312 15.84 -5.77 10.53
CA TYR A 312 16.71 -5.29 11.59
C TYR A 312 16.88 -6.35 12.70
N ALA A 313 15.80 -6.94 13.18
CA ALA A 313 15.83 -7.96 14.22
C ALA A 313 16.57 -9.25 13.77
N GLU A 314 16.45 -9.63 12.52
CA GLU A 314 17.11 -10.79 11.90
C GLU A 314 18.58 -10.49 11.49
N GLY A 315 19.03 -9.22 11.63
CA GLY A 315 20.41 -8.81 11.27
C GLY A 315 20.65 -8.61 9.77
N VAL A 316 19.61 -8.58 8.96
CA VAL A 316 19.66 -8.26 7.52
C VAL A 316 20.05 -6.79 7.32
N PHE A 317 19.55 -5.90 8.19
CA PHE A 317 19.87 -4.48 8.19
C PHE A 317 20.55 -4.07 9.49
N SER A 318 21.56 -3.18 9.37
CA SER A 318 22.05 -2.44 10.54
C SER A 318 21.01 -1.44 11.03
N LYS A 319 21.10 -0.99 12.30
CA LYS A 319 20.22 0.05 12.86
C LYS A 319 20.20 1.29 11.96
N LEU A 320 21.36 1.78 11.54
CA LEU A 320 21.48 2.96 10.67
C LEU A 320 20.73 2.78 9.34
N LYS A 321 20.85 1.59 8.73
CA LYS A 321 20.12 1.30 7.47
C LYS A 321 18.62 1.19 7.67
N ALA A 322 18.19 0.60 8.78
CA ALA A 322 16.77 0.52 9.11
C ALA A 322 16.16 1.93 9.37
N GLU A 323 16.89 2.80 10.08
CA GLU A 323 16.51 4.20 10.30
C GLU A 323 16.42 4.99 8.99
N GLU A 324 17.40 4.81 8.09
CA GLU A 324 17.40 5.39 6.75
C GLU A 324 16.16 4.96 5.96
N LEU A 325 15.87 3.64 5.95
CA LEU A 325 14.72 3.07 5.24
C LEU A 325 13.37 3.55 5.80
N LEU A 326 13.28 3.76 7.11
CA LEU A 326 12.05 4.21 7.76
C LEU A 326 11.90 5.74 7.79
N GLY A 327 12.97 6.48 7.51
CA GLY A 327 13.00 7.94 7.62
C GLY A 327 12.77 8.44 9.05
N LYS A 328 13.02 7.60 10.07
CA LYS A 328 12.85 7.93 11.49
C LYS A 328 13.85 7.17 12.35
N GLN A 329 14.22 7.75 13.48
CA GLN A 329 15.08 7.09 14.45
C GLN A 329 14.33 5.93 15.11
N ILE A 330 15.05 4.84 15.31
CA ILE A 330 14.60 3.69 16.09
C ILE A 330 15.04 3.95 17.54
N HIS A 331 14.14 4.53 18.34
CA HIS A 331 14.37 4.76 19.75
C HIS A 331 14.16 3.44 20.50
N GLY A 332 15.18 3.07 21.23
CA GLY A 332 15.27 1.89 22.05
C GLY A 332 16.27 0.89 21.47
N GLU A 333 17.35 0.62 22.22
CA GLU A 333 17.83 -0.74 22.27
C GLU A 333 16.60 -1.54 22.69
N SER A 334 16.03 -2.40 21.82
CA SER A 334 14.92 -3.22 22.27
C SER A 334 15.46 -3.96 23.50
N LEU A 335 14.75 -3.88 24.61
CA LEU A 335 15.06 -4.66 25.81
C LEU A 335 15.35 -6.12 25.46
N GLU A 336 14.72 -6.62 24.39
CA GLU A 336 14.95 -7.93 23.82
C GLU A 336 16.33 -8.12 23.16
N MET A 337 16.90 -7.11 22.46
CA MET A 337 18.25 -7.27 21.89
C MET A 337 19.33 -7.17 22.95
N LYS A 338 19.15 -6.32 23.96
CA LYS A 338 20.00 -6.27 25.11
C LYS A 338 19.94 -7.58 25.89
N ALA A 339 18.71 -8.08 26.15
CA ALA A 339 18.50 -9.38 26.77
C ALA A 339 19.10 -10.54 25.96
N ARG A 340 19.00 -10.53 24.61
CA ARG A 340 19.62 -11.57 23.76
C ARG A 340 21.15 -11.49 23.72
N GLN A 341 21.73 -10.30 23.76
CA GLN A 341 23.18 -10.13 23.89
C GLN A 341 23.67 -10.55 25.28
N ASP A 342 22.95 -10.16 26.33
CA ASP A 342 23.24 -10.53 27.71
C ASP A 342 23.09 -12.06 27.87
N ILE A 343 22.05 -12.69 27.31
CA ILE A 343 21.89 -14.15 27.34
C ILE A 343 23.00 -14.88 26.57
N ARG A 344 23.52 -14.33 25.47
CA ARG A 344 24.67 -14.93 24.76
C ARG A 344 25.96 -14.86 25.51
N GLN A 345 26.14 -13.86 26.38
CA GLN A 345 27.32 -13.67 27.23
C GLN A 345 27.21 -14.39 28.58
N MET A 346 26.01 -14.85 28.96
CA MET A 346 25.79 -15.62 30.18
C MET A 346 26.38 -17.03 30.09
N SER A 347 26.85 -17.53 31.22
CA SER A 347 27.21 -18.93 31.38
C SER A 347 25.97 -19.87 31.18
N PRO A 348 26.18 -21.14 30.85
CA PRO A 348 25.08 -22.10 30.71
C PRO A 348 24.19 -22.20 31.96
N ASP A 349 24.72 -22.02 33.14
CA ASP A 349 23.99 -22.09 34.40
C ASP A 349 23.13 -20.84 34.64
N GLU A 350 23.66 -19.67 34.34
CA GLU A 350 22.88 -18.41 34.39
C GLU A 350 21.72 -18.40 33.40
N ARG A 351 21.93 -18.95 32.19
CA ARG A 351 20.84 -19.11 31.22
C ARG A 351 19.73 -20.03 31.71
N ARG A 352 20.07 -21.17 32.33
CA ARG A 352 19.10 -22.08 32.92
C ARG A 352 18.28 -21.44 34.04
N GLN A 353 18.96 -20.68 34.93
CA GLN A 353 18.27 -19.95 36.00
C GLN A 353 17.31 -18.87 35.45
N LEU A 354 17.75 -18.14 34.43
CA LEU A 354 16.90 -17.12 33.78
C LEU A 354 15.66 -17.76 33.12
N MET A 355 15.86 -18.87 32.38
CA MET A 355 14.76 -19.59 31.74
C MET A 355 13.79 -20.20 32.77
N ALA A 356 14.30 -20.71 33.90
CA ALA A 356 13.47 -21.21 34.98
C ALA A 356 12.61 -20.10 35.62
N LYS A 357 13.15 -18.90 35.82
CA LYS A 357 12.40 -17.74 36.28
C LYS A 357 11.32 -17.29 35.29
N GLN A 358 11.66 -17.27 34.00
CA GLN A 358 10.68 -16.91 32.96
C GLN A 358 9.56 -17.96 32.83
N ALA A 359 9.88 -19.25 32.98
CA ALA A 359 8.88 -20.32 32.98
C ALA A 359 7.90 -20.18 34.15
N VAL A 360 8.36 -19.80 35.35
CA VAL A 360 7.48 -19.55 36.49
C VAL A 360 6.53 -18.38 36.24
N LEU A 361 7.03 -17.27 35.71
CA LEU A 361 6.21 -16.09 35.33
C LEU A 361 5.19 -16.43 34.23
N ALA A 362 5.61 -17.21 33.23
CA ALA A 362 4.71 -17.66 32.18
C ALA A 362 3.58 -18.56 32.73
N VAL A 363 3.85 -19.42 33.69
CA VAL A 363 2.80 -20.24 34.35
C VAL A 363 1.78 -19.37 35.09
N GLU A 364 2.21 -18.27 35.71
CA GLU A 364 1.29 -17.31 36.35
C GLU A 364 0.42 -16.59 35.33
N ASP A 365 0.96 -16.17 34.20
CA ASP A 365 0.21 -15.53 33.09
C ASP A 365 -0.79 -16.51 32.44
N TYR A 366 -0.38 -17.76 32.19
CA TYR A 366 -1.23 -18.81 31.64
C TYR A 366 -2.31 -19.31 32.63
N SER A 367 -2.13 -19.05 33.91
CA SER A 367 -3.10 -19.42 34.94
C SER A 367 -4.10 -18.31 35.27
N SER A 368 -3.97 -17.15 34.59
CA SER A 368 -4.88 -16.02 34.81
C SER A 368 -6.28 -16.30 34.25
N PRO A 369 -7.38 -15.85 34.92
CA PRO A 369 -8.73 -16.04 34.44
C PRO A 369 -8.96 -15.47 33.03
N GLU A 370 -8.32 -14.36 32.69
CA GLU A 370 -8.42 -13.68 31.38
C GLU A 370 -7.85 -14.53 30.23
N PHE A 371 -6.85 -15.37 30.49
CA PHE A 371 -6.29 -16.26 29.48
C PHE A 371 -7.16 -17.47 29.22
N ASN A 372 -7.78 -18.02 30.29
CA ASN A 372 -8.66 -19.20 30.20
C ASN A 372 -10.01 -18.90 29.52
N GLU A 373 -10.49 -17.65 29.54
CA GLU A 373 -11.72 -17.25 28.82
C GLU A 373 -11.47 -17.06 27.30
N SER A 374 -10.23 -16.89 26.87
CA SER A 374 -9.88 -16.69 25.46
C SER A 374 -9.43 -17.95 24.72
N ALA A 375 -9.20 -19.04 25.42
CA ALA A 375 -8.79 -20.33 24.86
C ALA A 375 -10.00 -21.20 24.56
N GLU A 376 -10.49 -21.24 23.34
CA GLU A 376 -11.33 -22.34 22.88
C GLU A 376 -10.53 -23.66 22.98
N PRO A 377 -11.13 -24.78 23.44
CA PRO A 377 -10.44 -26.06 23.52
C PRO A 377 -10.13 -26.55 22.11
N GLY A 378 -8.92 -26.32 21.65
CA GLY A 378 -8.40 -26.94 20.45
C GLY A 378 -8.26 -28.44 20.65
N GLU A 379 -8.79 -29.24 19.70
CA GLU A 379 -8.59 -30.67 19.65
C GLU A 379 -7.12 -31.01 19.75
N VAL A 380 -6.74 -31.73 20.77
CA VAL A 380 -5.41 -32.36 20.90
C VAL A 380 -5.34 -33.46 19.85
N LEU A 381 -4.64 -33.24 18.78
CA LEU A 381 -4.24 -34.31 17.86
C LEU A 381 -3.17 -35.15 18.56
N ASP A 382 -3.58 -36.27 19.13
CA ASP A 382 -2.71 -37.37 19.51
C ASP A 382 -2.20 -38.07 18.24
N ASP A 383 -1.07 -37.63 17.74
CA ASP A 383 -0.32 -38.35 16.71
C ASP A 383 1.17 -38.33 17.05
N TYR A 384 1.56 -39.17 18.01
CA TYR A 384 2.88 -39.80 18.09
C TYR A 384 2.76 -41.10 18.90
N ALA A 385 2.42 -42.18 18.18
CA ALA A 385 2.76 -43.54 18.57
C ALA A 385 3.60 -44.15 17.43
#